data_b02de181093f48882ae3e023aaaa37c6
#
_entry.id   b02de181093f48882ae3e023aaaa37c6
#
_cell.length_a   1.000
_cell.length_b   1.000
_cell.length_c   1.000
_cell.angle_alpha   90.00
_cell.angle_beta   90.00
_cell.angle_gamma   90.00
#
_symmetry.space_group_name_H-M   'P 1'
#
loop_
_entity.id
_entity.type
_entity.pdbx_description
1 polymer ?
#
loop_
_entity_poly.entity_id
_entity_poly.type
_entity_poly.pdbx_seq_one_letter_code
_entity_poly.pdbx_strand_id
1 'polypeptide(L)'
;VAQNMVKGLNVFVLLAVPFFILAGDIMASGGIADKLVAFANSLVGWMRGGLAMVNILASMFFGGISGSSAADTTAIGSLLIPMMKKKGYDEAFATLVTITGSVQGILIPPSHNMVIYALAAGGVSIGSLFLAGLVPGVLLGVALMVYSYIVSRVKNYPVGDKFSVKTLLKNFWSAGLGLGTVLIVVVGVIAGVFTATEAGAIAFFYALFCGSLLYRKQIGRAHV
;
A
#
# COMPACT_ATOMS: atom_id res chain seq x y z
N VAL A 1 37.90 -3.76 2.81
CA VAL A 1 36.49 -4.14 3.07
C VAL A 1 35.76 -2.96 3.75
N ALA A 2 36.23 -2.45 4.91
CA ALA A 2 35.55 -1.37 5.65
C ALA A 2 35.35 -0.09 4.82
N GLN A 3 36.36 0.36 4.07
CA GLN A 3 36.24 1.54 3.21
C GLN A 3 35.20 1.36 2.10
N ASN A 4 35.04 0.17 1.53
CA ASN A 4 34.03 -0.10 0.52
C ASN A 4 32.63 -0.18 1.14
N MET A 5 32.50 -0.68 2.37
CA MET A 5 31.25 -0.65 3.11
C MET A 5 30.79 0.78 3.39
N VAL A 6 31.72 1.63 3.88
CA VAL A 6 31.40 3.06 4.15
C VAL A 6 31.05 3.80 2.86
N LYS A 7 31.77 3.58 1.76
CA LYS A 7 31.45 4.16 0.45
C LYS A 7 30.07 3.70 -0.07
N GLY A 8 29.74 2.42 0.12
CA GLY A 8 28.44 1.86 -0.28
C GLY A 8 27.27 2.41 0.53
N LEU A 9 27.50 2.79 1.79
CA LEU A 9 26.47 3.40 2.64
C LEU A 9 26.36 4.92 2.45
N ASN A 10 27.43 5.58 1.98
CA ASN A 10 27.43 7.02 1.74
C ASN A 10 26.91 7.39 0.36
N VAL A 11 25.74 6.86 0.01
CA VAL A 11 25.05 7.15 -1.26
C VAL A 11 23.77 7.92 -0.94
N PHE A 12 23.70 9.17 -1.40
CA PHE A 12 22.58 10.09 -1.13
C PHE A 12 21.20 9.49 -1.43
N VAL A 13 21.10 8.66 -2.47
CA VAL A 13 19.85 8.01 -2.86
C VAL A 13 19.34 7.01 -1.80
N LEU A 14 20.22 6.44 -0.98
CA LEU A 14 19.80 5.56 0.15
C LEU A 14 18.94 6.27 1.18
N LEU A 15 19.03 7.60 1.30
CA LEU A 15 18.16 8.38 2.18
C LEU A 15 16.69 8.31 1.78
N ALA A 16 16.37 7.97 0.54
CA ALA A 16 15.00 7.73 0.12
C ALA A 16 14.33 6.59 0.91
N VAL A 17 15.10 5.54 1.25
CA VAL A 17 14.60 4.35 1.94
C VAL A 17 14.00 4.67 3.32
N PRO A 18 14.73 5.29 4.27
CA PRO A 18 14.17 5.65 5.57
C PRO A 18 13.01 6.64 5.45
N PHE A 19 13.04 7.57 4.52
CA PHE A 19 11.93 8.50 4.32
C PHE A 19 10.65 7.78 3.87
N PHE A 20 10.73 6.84 2.93
CA PHE A 20 9.56 6.06 2.51
C PHE A 20 9.04 5.15 3.63
N ILE A 21 9.94 4.49 4.39
CA ILE A 21 9.54 3.66 5.53
C ILE A 21 8.81 4.51 6.58
N LEU A 22 9.39 5.64 6.99
CA LEU A 22 8.78 6.53 7.98
C LEU A 22 7.44 7.11 7.49
N ALA A 23 7.35 7.49 6.21
CA ALA A 23 6.09 7.96 5.62
C ALA A 23 5.01 6.88 5.71
N GLY A 24 5.35 5.64 5.35
CA GLY A 24 4.45 4.48 5.45
C GLY A 24 3.98 4.21 6.87
N ASP A 25 4.90 4.22 7.85
CA ASP A 25 4.59 3.96 9.26
C ASP A 25 3.71 5.05 9.87
N ILE A 26 3.99 6.32 9.57
CA ILE A 26 3.16 7.45 10.01
C ILE A 26 1.75 7.34 9.43
N MET A 27 1.64 6.99 8.15
CA MET A 27 0.35 6.83 7.50
C MET A 27 -0.43 5.62 8.04
N ALA A 28 0.24 4.49 8.28
CA ALA A 28 -0.36 3.32 8.89
C ALA A 28 -0.93 3.65 10.28
N SER A 29 -0.11 4.26 11.13
CA SER A 29 -0.48 4.69 12.49
C SER A 29 -1.57 5.78 12.48
N GLY A 30 -1.59 6.63 11.46
CA GLY A 30 -2.58 7.69 11.26
C GLY A 30 -3.98 7.20 10.89
N GLY A 31 -4.18 5.87 10.66
CA GLY A 31 -5.49 5.30 10.30
C GLY A 31 -5.85 5.48 8.82
N ILE A 32 -4.86 5.68 7.96
CA ILE A 32 -5.05 5.69 6.50
C ILE A 32 -5.45 4.31 5.99
N ALA A 33 -4.93 3.23 6.58
CA ALA A 33 -5.32 1.86 6.24
C ALA A 33 -6.84 1.66 6.33
N ASP A 34 -7.48 2.12 7.42
CA ASP A 34 -8.95 2.07 7.58
C ASP A 34 -9.69 2.77 6.43
N LYS A 35 -9.18 3.92 5.99
CA LYS A 35 -9.81 4.73 4.92
C LYS A 35 -9.61 4.11 3.54
N LEU A 36 -8.45 3.53 3.29
CA LEU A 36 -8.18 2.78 2.05
C LEU A 36 -9.04 1.52 1.98
N VAL A 37 -9.20 0.80 3.10
CA VAL A 37 -10.11 -0.34 3.21
C VAL A 37 -11.57 0.10 2.95
N ALA A 38 -12.01 1.21 3.54
CA ALA A 38 -13.35 1.73 3.31
C ALA A 38 -13.56 2.14 1.84
N PHE A 39 -12.56 2.75 1.20
CA PHE A 39 -12.61 3.10 -0.22
C PHE A 39 -12.61 1.85 -1.10
N ALA A 40 -11.72 0.88 -0.87
CA ALA A 40 -11.71 -0.39 -1.57
C ALA A 40 -13.05 -1.14 -1.41
N ASN A 41 -13.64 -1.11 -0.20
CA ASN A 41 -14.94 -1.73 0.05
C ASN A 41 -16.07 -1.06 -0.76
N SER A 42 -16.01 0.25 -0.96
CA SER A 42 -16.99 0.94 -1.81
C SER A 42 -16.86 0.58 -3.29
N LEU A 43 -15.66 0.18 -3.75
CA LEU A 43 -15.41 -0.19 -5.14
C LEU A 43 -15.81 -1.63 -5.45
N VAL A 44 -15.38 -2.59 -4.62
CA VAL A 44 -15.48 -4.03 -4.92
C VAL A 44 -16.21 -4.83 -3.84
N GLY A 45 -16.52 -4.23 -2.69
CA GLY A 45 -17.10 -4.93 -1.53
C GLY A 45 -18.47 -5.54 -1.79
N TRP A 46 -19.24 -5.02 -2.75
CA TRP A 46 -20.57 -5.51 -3.14
C TRP A 46 -20.55 -6.85 -3.88
N MET A 47 -19.40 -7.28 -4.35
CA MET A 47 -19.23 -8.55 -5.07
C MET A 47 -19.32 -9.74 -4.10
N ARG A 48 -19.59 -10.93 -4.66
CA ARG A 48 -19.49 -12.17 -3.87
C ARG A 48 -18.03 -12.38 -3.45
N GLY A 49 -17.81 -12.64 -2.17
CA GLY A 49 -16.45 -12.67 -1.62
C GLY A 49 -15.81 -11.30 -1.53
N GLY A 50 -16.62 -10.24 -1.46
CA GLY A 50 -16.19 -8.85 -1.54
C GLY A 50 -15.05 -8.50 -0.59
N LEU A 51 -15.02 -9.05 0.64
CA LEU A 51 -13.91 -8.75 1.58
C LEU A 51 -12.55 -9.29 1.10
N ALA A 52 -12.51 -10.38 0.33
CA ALA A 52 -11.26 -10.86 -0.26
C ALA A 52 -10.78 -9.90 -1.37
N MET A 53 -11.71 -9.40 -2.20
CA MET A 53 -11.41 -8.37 -3.20
C MET A 53 -10.93 -7.06 -2.55
N VAL A 54 -11.60 -6.65 -1.47
CA VAL A 54 -11.26 -5.46 -0.69
C VAL A 54 -9.85 -5.59 -0.11
N ASN A 55 -9.48 -6.78 0.39
CA ASN A 55 -8.16 -7.05 0.93
C ASN A 55 -7.07 -6.82 -0.14
N ILE A 56 -7.23 -7.43 -1.31
CA ILE A 56 -6.27 -7.29 -2.41
C ILE A 56 -6.18 -5.83 -2.89
N LEU A 57 -7.32 -5.18 -3.09
CA LEU A 57 -7.36 -3.80 -3.58
C LEU A 57 -6.82 -2.79 -2.55
N ALA A 58 -7.14 -2.99 -1.26
CA ALA A 58 -6.59 -2.17 -0.19
C ALA A 58 -5.07 -2.34 -0.08
N SER A 59 -4.55 -3.57 -0.24
CA SER A 59 -3.12 -3.86 -0.31
C SER A 59 -2.45 -3.19 -1.52
N MET A 60 -3.11 -3.14 -2.67
CA MET A 60 -2.59 -2.37 -3.82
C MET A 60 -2.41 -0.89 -3.50
N PHE A 61 -3.39 -0.28 -2.85
CA PHE A 61 -3.33 1.13 -2.48
C PHE A 61 -2.32 1.39 -1.36
N PHE A 62 -2.35 0.58 -0.31
CA PHE A 62 -1.47 0.75 0.83
C PHE A 62 -0.02 0.39 0.50
N GLY A 63 0.19 -0.62 -0.33
CA GLY A 63 1.50 -1.01 -0.83
C GLY A 63 2.21 0.12 -1.55
N GLY A 64 1.46 0.88 -2.38
CA GLY A 64 1.96 2.10 -3.02
C GLY A 64 2.28 3.26 -2.05
N ILE A 65 1.93 3.15 -0.78
CA ILE A 65 2.29 4.13 0.26
C ILE A 65 3.47 3.62 1.08
N SER A 66 3.36 2.39 1.59
CA SER A 66 4.34 1.78 2.50
C SER A 66 5.58 1.24 1.77
N GLY A 67 5.42 0.80 0.52
CA GLY A 67 6.47 0.13 -0.25
C GLY A 67 6.95 -1.19 0.36
N SER A 68 6.25 -1.74 1.35
CA SER A 68 6.66 -2.89 2.16
C SER A 68 5.52 -3.90 2.31
N SER A 69 5.77 -5.15 1.87
CA SER A 69 4.79 -6.22 2.05
C SER A 69 4.58 -6.59 3.52
N ALA A 70 5.60 -6.47 4.37
CA ALA A 70 5.47 -6.73 5.81
C ALA A 70 4.58 -5.69 6.49
N ALA A 71 4.79 -4.40 6.20
CA ALA A 71 3.94 -3.32 6.70
C ALA A 71 2.50 -3.46 6.22
N ASP A 72 2.30 -3.81 4.94
CA ASP A 72 0.98 -4.05 4.35
C ASP A 72 0.28 -5.24 5.01
N THR A 73 0.95 -6.39 5.13
CA THR A 73 0.40 -7.57 5.81
C THR A 73 -0.04 -7.24 7.24
N THR A 74 0.74 -6.44 7.95
CA THR A 74 0.43 -6.05 9.33
C THR A 74 -0.75 -5.08 9.37
N ALA A 75 -0.71 -4.01 8.60
CA ALA A 75 -1.74 -2.97 8.62
C ALA A 75 -3.09 -3.48 8.09
N ILE A 76 -3.11 -4.01 6.86
CA ILE A 76 -4.34 -4.49 6.22
C ILE A 76 -4.82 -5.80 6.84
N GLY A 77 -3.89 -6.72 7.16
CA GLY A 77 -4.22 -8.01 7.76
C GLY A 77 -4.85 -7.88 9.15
N SER A 78 -4.35 -6.99 10.00
CA SER A 78 -4.93 -6.75 11.33
C SER A 78 -6.39 -6.27 11.27
N LEU A 79 -6.77 -5.59 10.20
CA LEU A 79 -8.13 -5.10 9.98
C LEU A 79 -9.00 -6.16 9.31
N LEU A 80 -8.54 -6.72 8.21
CA LEU A 80 -9.38 -7.52 7.32
C LEU A 80 -9.47 -9.00 7.69
N ILE A 81 -8.41 -9.62 8.24
CA ILE A 81 -8.48 -11.02 8.66
C ILE A 81 -9.58 -11.25 9.71
N PRO A 82 -9.67 -10.46 10.82
CA PRO A 82 -10.76 -10.61 11.77
C PRO A 82 -12.14 -10.32 11.16
N MET A 83 -12.24 -9.36 10.25
CA MET A 83 -13.50 -9.04 9.57
C MET A 83 -13.94 -10.20 8.66
N MET A 84 -13.03 -10.79 7.91
CA MET A 84 -13.30 -11.94 7.04
C MET A 84 -13.74 -13.15 7.88
N LYS A 85 -13.03 -13.45 8.99
CA LYS A 85 -13.41 -14.55 9.91
C LYS A 85 -14.83 -14.35 10.46
N LYS A 86 -15.17 -13.14 10.91
CA LYS A 86 -16.53 -12.82 11.41
C LYS A 86 -17.61 -12.98 10.35
N LYS A 87 -17.28 -12.82 9.07
CA LYS A 87 -18.18 -13.00 7.93
C LYS A 87 -18.20 -14.44 7.38
N GLY A 88 -17.56 -15.40 8.07
CA GLY A 88 -17.58 -16.81 7.70
C GLY A 88 -16.57 -17.23 6.64
N TYR A 89 -15.55 -16.42 6.39
CA TYR A 89 -14.43 -16.85 5.56
C TYR A 89 -13.53 -17.80 6.33
N ASP A 90 -12.99 -18.77 5.62
CA ASP A 90 -11.93 -19.65 6.12
C ASP A 90 -10.70 -18.84 6.54
N GLU A 91 -10.14 -19.14 7.72
CA GLU A 91 -9.01 -18.39 8.26
C GLU A 91 -7.75 -18.52 7.41
N ALA A 92 -7.48 -19.72 6.91
CA ALA A 92 -6.34 -19.95 6.02
C ALA A 92 -6.50 -19.15 4.73
N PHE A 93 -7.71 -19.13 4.14
CA PHE A 93 -7.98 -18.33 2.95
C PHE A 93 -7.81 -16.83 3.21
N ALA A 94 -8.35 -16.30 4.32
CA ALA A 94 -8.21 -14.89 4.69
C ALA A 94 -6.72 -14.50 4.85
N THR A 95 -5.94 -15.34 5.53
CA THR A 95 -4.51 -15.12 5.74
C THR A 95 -3.73 -15.21 4.43
N LEU A 96 -3.99 -16.22 3.60
CA LEU A 96 -3.32 -16.37 2.30
C LEU A 96 -3.59 -15.20 1.36
N VAL A 97 -4.85 -14.74 1.27
CA VAL A 97 -5.20 -13.58 0.44
C VAL A 97 -4.47 -12.33 0.93
N THR A 98 -4.36 -12.14 2.25
CA THR A 98 -3.62 -11.00 2.81
C THR A 98 -2.14 -11.07 2.48
N ILE A 99 -1.48 -12.20 2.72
CA ILE A 99 -0.04 -12.36 2.45
C ILE A 99 0.26 -12.24 0.95
N THR A 100 -0.52 -12.89 0.09
CA THR A 100 -0.31 -12.81 -1.36
C THR A 100 -0.64 -11.43 -1.91
N GLY A 101 -1.69 -10.78 -1.38
CA GLY A 101 -2.05 -9.42 -1.72
C GLY A 101 -0.96 -8.41 -1.34
N SER A 102 -0.33 -8.57 -0.19
CA SER A 102 0.71 -7.65 0.29
C SER A 102 1.99 -7.65 -0.57
N VAL A 103 2.26 -8.73 -1.31
CA VAL A 103 3.41 -8.78 -2.24
C VAL A 103 3.36 -7.66 -3.27
N GLN A 104 2.17 -7.17 -3.61
CA GLN A 104 1.99 -6.02 -4.51
C GLN A 104 2.66 -4.75 -3.99
N GLY A 105 2.78 -4.59 -2.66
CA GLY A 105 3.49 -3.47 -2.04
C GLY A 105 4.97 -3.38 -2.40
N ILE A 106 5.57 -4.47 -2.89
CA ILE A 106 6.95 -4.46 -3.40
C ILE A 106 6.99 -4.00 -4.87
N LEU A 107 5.93 -4.32 -5.64
CA LEU A 107 5.86 -4.08 -7.08
C LEU A 107 5.24 -2.72 -7.43
N ILE A 108 4.25 -2.27 -6.65
CA ILE A 108 3.56 -1.00 -6.92
C ILE A 108 4.38 0.15 -6.33
N PRO A 109 4.76 1.14 -7.16
CA PRO A 109 5.53 2.28 -6.68
C PRO A 109 4.70 3.24 -5.81
N PRO A 110 5.36 3.99 -4.90
CA PRO A 110 6.78 3.96 -4.60
C PRO A 110 7.16 2.76 -3.72
N SER A 111 8.25 2.09 -4.06
CA SER A 111 8.77 0.95 -3.32
C SER A 111 10.23 1.18 -2.94
N HIS A 112 10.55 1.10 -1.66
CA HIS A 112 11.93 1.21 -1.18
C HIS A 112 12.81 0.06 -1.70
N ASN A 113 12.23 -1.12 -1.96
CA ASN A 113 12.95 -2.25 -2.55
C ASN A 113 13.42 -1.94 -3.98
N MET A 114 12.62 -1.21 -4.77
CA MET A 114 13.03 -0.77 -6.11
C MET A 114 14.18 0.24 -6.05
N VAL A 115 14.20 1.12 -5.05
CA VAL A 115 15.30 2.06 -4.83
C VAL A 115 16.60 1.31 -4.51
N ILE A 116 16.54 0.32 -3.59
CA ILE A 116 17.70 -0.53 -3.25
C ILE A 116 18.18 -1.31 -4.47
N TYR A 117 17.24 -1.88 -5.24
CA TYR A 117 17.58 -2.61 -6.46
C TYR A 117 18.26 -1.72 -7.51
N ALA A 118 17.75 -0.51 -7.74
CA ALA A 118 18.35 0.45 -8.67
C ALA A 118 19.81 0.77 -8.32
N LEU A 119 20.09 0.93 -7.02
CA LEU A 119 21.43 1.17 -6.52
C LEU A 119 22.34 -0.04 -6.70
N ALA A 120 21.87 -1.24 -6.36
CA ALA A 120 22.62 -2.48 -6.48
C ALA A 120 22.92 -2.84 -7.94
N ALA A 121 22.00 -2.55 -8.85
CA ALA A 121 22.14 -2.79 -10.28
C ALA A 121 23.08 -1.79 -10.98
N GLY A 122 23.41 -0.66 -10.33
CA GLY A 122 24.39 0.30 -10.84
C GLY A 122 23.98 1.02 -12.13
N GLY A 123 23.11 2.01 -12.05
CA GLY A 123 22.76 2.88 -13.18
C GLY A 123 21.35 2.68 -13.75
N VAL A 124 20.50 1.91 -13.12
CA VAL A 124 19.09 1.79 -13.50
C VAL A 124 18.30 2.99 -12.96
N SER A 125 17.52 3.64 -13.84
CA SER A 125 16.65 4.74 -13.44
C SER A 125 15.54 4.26 -12.51
N ILE A 126 15.38 4.92 -11.36
CA ILE A 126 14.30 4.61 -10.40
C ILE A 126 12.93 4.90 -11.00
N GLY A 127 12.79 5.98 -11.76
CA GLY A 127 11.54 6.30 -12.47
C GLY A 127 11.16 5.21 -13.48
N SER A 128 12.13 4.68 -14.22
CA SER A 128 11.89 3.55 -15.14
C SER A 128 11.51 2.28 -14.41
N LEU A 129 12.10 2.02 -13.23
CA LEU A 129 11.71 0.89 -12.39
C LEU A 129 10.30 1.04 -11.83
N PHE A 130 9.90 2.24 -11.44
CA PHE A 130 8.55 2.52 -10.97
C PHE A 130 7.51 2.25 -12.08
N LEU A 131 7.78 2.71 -13.31
CA LEU A 131 6.93 2.39 -14.45
C LEU A 131 6.88 0.88 -14.75
N ALA A 132 8.04 0.23 -14.74
CA ALA A 132 8.14 -1.20 -14.99
C ALA A 132 7.42 -2.06 -13.94
N GLY A 133 7.40 -1.64 -12.68
CA GLY A 133 6.74 -2.36 -11.59
C GLY A 133 5.23 -2.15 -11.54
N LEU A 134 4.74 -1.02 -12.01
CA LEU A 134 3.31 -0.68 -11.97
C LEU A 134 2.46 -1.71 -12.74
N VAL A 135 2.86 -2.03 -13.96
CA VAL A 135 2.09 -2.95 -14.82
C VAL A 135 2.02 -4.36 -14.23
N PRO A 136 3.13 -5.04 -13.87
CA PRO A 136 3.05 -6.36 -13.26
C PRO A 136 2.37 -6.32 -11.88
N GLY A 137 2.52 -5.26 -11.10
CA GLY A 137 1.82 -5.10 -9.82
C GLY A 137 0.31 -5.07 -9.98
N VAL A 138 -0.20 -4.29 -10.93
CA VAL A 138 -1.64 -4.24 -11.24
C VAL A 138 -2.13 -5.57 -11.82
N LEU A 139 -1.38 -6.18 -12.72
CA LEU A 139 -1.73 -7.49 -13.29
C LEU A 139 -1.82 -8.57 -12.22
N LEU A 140 -0.86 -8.61 -11.29
CA LEU A 140 -0.90 -9.52 -10.14
C LEU A 140 -2.15 -9.28 -9.29
N GLY A 141 -2.48 -8.03 -9.00
CA GLY A 141 -3.69 -7.68 -8.25
C GLY A 141 -4.97 -8.14 -8.93
N VAL A 142 -5.09 -7.91 -10.21
CA VAL A 142 -6.24 -8.37 -11.00
C VAL A 142 -6.32 -9.89 -11.01
N ALA A 143 -5.21 -10.59 -11.22
CA ALA A 143 -5.16 -12.05 -11.20
C ALA A 143 -5.58 -12.62 -9.84
N LEU A 144 -5.09 -12.02 -8.74
CA LEU A 144 -5.49 -12.42 -7.38
C LEU A 144 -6.97 -12.12 -7.10
N MET A 145 -7.50 -11.01 -7.59
CA MET A 145 -8.93 -10.71 -7.47
C MET A 145 -9.79 -11.72 -8.24
N VAL A 146 -9.41 -12.08 -9.46
CA VAL A 146 -10.10 -13.10 -10.26
C VAL A 146 -10.07 -14.45 -9.55
N TYR A 147 -8.90 -14.88 -9.08
CA TYR A 147 -8.76 -16.12 -8.31
C TYR A 147 -9.63 -16.11 -7.05
N SER A 148 -9.57 -15.04 -6.27
CA SER A 148 -10.36 -14.90 -5.04
C SER A 148 -11.86 -14.89 -5.32
N TYR A 149 -12.29 -14.30 -6.43
CA TYR A 149 -13.68 -14.35 -6.87
C TYR A 149 -14.14 -15.78 -7.19
N ILE A 150 -13.33 -16.54 -7.93
CA ILE A 150 -13.62 -17.94 -8.26
C ILE A 150 -13.76 -18.77 -6.99
N VAL A 151 -12.77 -18.68 -6.08
CA VAL A 151 -12.81 -19.40 -4.80
C VAL A 151 -14.03 -19.00 -3.98
N SER A 152 -14.38 -17.71 -3.95
CA SER A 152 -15.55 -17.21 -3.24
C SER A 152 -16.88 -17.72 -3.80
N ARG A 153 -16.93 -17.98 -5.10
CA ARG A 153 -18.07 -18.64 -5.75
C ARG A 153 -18.19 -20.11 -5.34
N VAL A 154 -17.07 -20.84 -5.37
CA VAL A 154 -17.03 -22.27 -5.01
C VAL A 154 -17.36 -22.48 -3.53
N LYS A 155 -16.77 -21.67 -2.64
CA LYS A 155 -16.99 -21.78 -1.18
C LYS A 155 -18.26 -21.06 -0.71
N ASN A 156 -19.05 -20.46 -1.59
CA ASN A 156 -20.28 -19.74 -1.27
C ASN A 156 -20.10 -18.63 -0.22
N TYR A 157 -19.00 -17.87 -0.28
CA TYR A 157 -18.78 -16.75 0.62
C TYR A 157 -19.85 -15.65 0.44
N PRO A 158 -20.13 -14.87 1.50
CA PRO A 158 -21.20 -13.90 1.49
C PRO A 158 -20.99 -12.80 0.43
N VAL A 159 -22.12 -12.24 -0.02
CA VAL A 159 -22.15 -11.03 -0.84
C VAL A 159 -22.12 -9.83 0.11
N GLY A 160 -21.42 -8.77 -0.25
CA GLY A 160 -21.35 -7.57 0.55
C GLY A 160 -22.55 -6.63 0.34
N ASP A 161 -22.42 -5.43 0.92
CA ASP A 161 -23.46 -4.41 0.85
C ASP A 161 -23.63 -3.85 -0.58
N LYS A 162 -24.82 -3.33 -0.89
CA LYS A 162 -25.10 -2.78 -2.23
C LYS A 162 -24.20 -1.60 -2.57
N PHE A 163 -23.78 -1.54 -3.83
CA PHE A 163 -22.99 -0.43 -4.35
C PHE A 163 -23.73 0.91 -4.22
N SER A 164 -23.03 1.93 -3.73
CA SER A 164 -23.55 3.27 -3.57
C SER A 164 -22.53 4.31 -4.03
N VAL A 165 -22.88 5.06 -5.06
CA VAL A 165 -22.03 6.15 -5.60
C VAL A 165 -21.75 7.23 -4.54
N LYS A 166 -22.75 7.56 -3.70
CA LYS A 166 -22.57 8.54 -2.61
C LYS A 166 -21.51 8.09 -1.62
N THR A 167 -21.52 6.81 -1.24
CA THR A 167 -20.53 6.21 -0.33
C THR A 167 -19.14 6.16 -0.99
N LEU A 168 -19.09 5.82 -2.28
CA LEU A 168 -17.85 5.81 -3.05
C LEU A 168 -17.19 7.19 -3.07
N LEU A 169 -17.92 8.25 -3.42
CA LEU A 169 -17.39 9.62 -3.45
C LEU A 169 -16.93 10.08 -2.06
N LYS A 170 -17.72 9.80 -1.02
CA LYS A 170 -17.32 10.11 0.37
C LYS A 170 -16.01 9.43 0.76
N ASN A 171 -15.88 8.13 0.47
CA ASN A 171 -14.71 7.36 0.83
C ASN A 171 -13.50 7.71 -0.04
N PHE A 172 -13.70 8.05 -1.32
CA PHE A 172 -12.66 8.58 -2.19
C PHE A 172 -12.04 9.86 -1.61
N TRP A 173 -12.83 10.84 -1.22
CA TRP A 173 -12.33 12.06 -0.59
C TRP A 173 -11.63 11.77 0.76
N SER A 174 -12.16 10.82 1.54
CA SER A 174 -11.55 10.43 2.81
C SER A 174 -10.21 9.71 2.64
N ALA A 175 -10.07 8.88 1.60
CA ALA A 175 -8.82 8.19 1.26
C ALA A 175 -7.88 9.06 0.41
N GLY A 176 -8.39 10.14 -0.17
CA GLY A 176 -7.71 10.99 -1.14
C GLY A 176 -6.37 11.53 -0.65
N LEU A 177 -6.25 11.81 0.64
CA LEU A 177 -4.98 12.26 1.23
C LEU A 177 -3.90 11.16 1.17
N GLY A 178 -4.24 9.90 1.47
CA GLY A 178 -3.31 8.79 1.34
C GLY A 178 -2.96 8.51 -0.13
N LEU A 179 -3.96 8.46 -1.00
CA LEU A 179 -3.75 8.26 -2.44
C LEU A 179 -2.97 9.41 -3.08
N GLY A 180 -3.16 10.64 -2.56
CA GLY A 180 -2.41 11.82 -2.98
C GLY A 180 -0.91 11.69 -2.79
N THR A 181 -0.45 11.04 -1.72
CA THR A 181 0.98 10.77 -1.51
C THR A 181 1.56 9.92 -2.64
N VAL A 182 0.88 8.81 -2.96
CA VAL A 182 1.30 7.93 -4.05
C VAL A 182 1.40 8.71 -5.37
N LEU A 183 0.37 9.50 -5.65
CA LEU A 183 0.27 10.25 -6.89
C LEU A 183 1.38 11.31 -7.01
N ILE A 184 1.63 12.07 -5.94
CA ILE A 184 2.70 13.07 -5.89
C ILE A 184 4.07 12.42 -6.11
N VAL A 185 4.35 11.32 -5.41
CA VAL A 185 5.65 10.64 -5.49
C VAL A 185 5.85 10.00 -6.86
N VAL A 186 4.88 9.20 -7.31
CA VAL A 186 4.99 8.44 -8.56
C VAL A 186 5.08 9.39 -9.76
N VAL A 187 4.15 10.34 -9.86
CA VAL A 187 4.14 11.30 -10.98
C VAL A 187 5.37 12.18 -10.93
N GLY A 188 5.76 12.67 -9.75
CA GLY A 188 6.92 13.55 -9.60
C GLY A 188 8.25 12.88 -9.99
N VAL A 189 8.43 11.61 -9.64
CA VAL A 189 9.65 10.84 -9.99
C VAL A 189 9.63 10.45 -11.48
N ILE A 190 8.50 9.99 -12.00
CA ILE A 190 8.37 9.59 -13.42
C ILE A 190 8.52 10.80 -14.35
N ALA A 191 7.95 11.94 -13.99
CA ALA A 191 8.07 13.19 -14.75
C ALA A 191 9.46 13.83 -14.61
N GLY A 192 10.35 13.30 -13.75
CA GLY A 192 11.68 13.85 -13.53
C GLY A 192 11.69 15.18 -12.76
N VAL A 193 10.58 15.54 -12.11
CA VAL A 193 10.46 16.74 -11.27
C VAL A 193 11.21 16.57 -9.96
N PHE A 194 11.18 15.35 -9.40
CA PHE A 194 11.84 14.99 -8.16
C PHE A 194 12.79 13.81 -8.34
N THR A 195 13.90 13.84 -7.64
CA THR A 195 14.71 12.65 -7.39
C THR A 195 13.99 11.73 -6.40
N ALA A 196 14.38 10.46 -6.30
CA ALA A 196 13.78 9.52 -5.36
C ALA A 196 13.92 9.98 -3.89
N THR A 197 15.04 10.63 -3.56
CA THR A 197 15.29 11.16 -2.20
C THR A 197 14.38 12.33 -1.89
N GLU A 198 14.24 13.27 -2.81
CA GLU A 198 13.32 14.42 -2.65
C GLU A 198 11.88 13.94 -2.55
N ALA A 199 11.48 12.98 -3.40
CA ALA A 199 10.15 12.38 -3.35
C ALA A 199 9.88 11.68 -2.02
N GLY A 200 10.86 10.96 -1.46
CA GLY A 200 10.77 10.35 -0.14
C GLY A 200 10.62 11.38 0.97
N ALA A 201 11.40 12.47 0.93
CA ALA A 201 11.28 13.57 1.88
C ALA A 201 9.91 14.26 1.80
N ILE A 202 9.43 14.54 0.59
CA ILE A 202 8.09 15.10 0.37
C ILE A 202 7.01 14.17 0.92
N ALA A 203 7.10 12.86 0.65
CA ALA A 203 6.17 11.86 1.18
C ALA A 203 6.16 11.85 2.71
N PHE A 204 7.31 11.92 3.35
CA PHE A 204 7.46 11.97 4.80
C PHE A 204 6.80 13.23 5.41
N PHE A 205 7.11 14.42 4.91
CA PHE A 205 6.51 15.65 5.41
C PHE A 205 5.01 15.73 5.14
N TYR A 206 4.56 15.23 3.99
CA TYR A 206 3.14 15.13 3.68
C TYR A 206 2.43 14.15 4.61
N ALA A 207 3.04 12.99 4.90
CA ALA A 207 2.51 12.02 5.86
C ALA A 207 2.40 12.61 7.27
N LEU A 208 3.42 13.34 7.73
CA LEU A 208 3.41 14.08 8.99
C LEU A 208 2.26 15.09 9.05
N PHE A 209 2.11 15.89 8.01
CA PHE A 209 1.04 16.88 7.92
C PHE A 209 -0.34 16.21 7.96
N CYS A 210 -0.56 15.19 7.16
CA CYS A 210 -1.82 14.45 7.14
C CYS A 210 -2.10 13.73 8.47
N GLY A 211 -1.09 13.09 9.05
CA GLY A 211 -1.22 12.34 10.30
C GLY A 211 -1.49 13.23 11.50
N SER A 212 -0.76 14.35 11.63
CA SER A 212 -0.84 15.23 12.81
C SER A 212 -2.03 16.18 12.77
N LEU A 213 -2.31 16.79 11.62
CA LEU A 213 -3.31 17.86 11.49
C LEU A 213 -4.71 17.35 11.09
N LEU A 214 -4.76 16.41 10.14
CA LEU A 214 -6.02 16.00 9.54
C LEU A 214 -6.64 14.76 10.16
N TYR A 215 -5.81 13.80 10.58
CA TYR A 215 -6.33 12.56 11.14
C TYR A 215 -6.38 12.52 12.66
N ARG A 216 -5.66 13.41 13.37
CA ARG A 216 -5.66 13.58 14.85
C ARG A 216 -5.76 12.26 15.67
N LYS A 217 -5.58 11.10 15.05
CA LYS A 217 -5.41 9.85 15.78
C LYS A 217 -4.00 9.88 16.34
N GLN A 218 -3.93 9.92 17.64
CA GLN A 218 -2.77 10.04 18.49
C GLN A 218 -1.60 9.16 18.01
N ILE A 219 -0.60 9.82 17.46
CA ILE A 219 0.78 9.32 17.48
C ILE A 219 1.14 9.29 18.97
N GLY A 220 0.87 8.17 19.67
CA GLY A 220 1.18 8.10 21.10
C GLY A 220 0.36 7.14 21.95
N ARG A 221 -0.54 6.33 21.40
CA ARG A 221 -1.17 5.21 22.10
C ARG A 221 -0.80 3.85 21.51
N ALA A 222 0.45 3.69 21.15
CA ALA A 222 1.05 2.37 21.06
C ALA A 222 1.71 2.10 22.42
N HIS A 223 1.31 1.02 23.06
CA HIS A 223 1.88 0.47 24.29
C HIS A 223 1.31 1.05 25.62
N VAL A 224 0.13 0.62 26.04
CA VAL A 224 -0.10 0.03 27.35
C VAL A 224 -1.03 -1.18 27.15
#